data_84c8bf410567f3fafa1b901275c3f958
#
_entry.id   84c8bf410567f3fafa1b901275c3f958
#
_cell.length_a   1.000
_cell.length_b   1.000
_cell.length_c   1.000
_cell.angle_alpha   90.00
_cell.angle_beta   90.00
_cell.angle_gamma   90.00
#
_symmetry.space_group_name_H-M   'P 1'
#
loop_
_entity.id
_entity.type
_entity.pdbx_description
1 polymer ?
#
loop_
_entity_poly.entity_id
_entity_poly.type
_entity_poly.pdbx_seq_one_letter_code
_entity_poly.pdbx_strand_id
1 'polypeptide(L)'
;MADHRADLIQLLKRDALQFGDFVLASGKRSSFYIDCRKVTLSAEGAAVVGQAILELLGEESFDAVGGMTLGADPILAAVLTIAGLHKKALRGFIVRKEVKGHGTGKLIEGPMQSGDRVVIVEDVSTTGGSALKAVDAVQAAGAQVVRVVTLLDRLSGAREAFEARGIPFSALATSTDLGLPAN
;
A
#
# COMPACT_ATOMS: atom_id res chain seq x y z
N MET A 1 19.06 5.78 -15.48
CA MET A 1 18.27 5.93 -14.24
C MET A 1 17.89 4.54 -13.76
N ALA A 2 17.93 4.27 -12.47
CA ALA A 2 17.46 3.00 -11.93
C ALA A 2 15.95 2.87 -12.21
N ASP A 3 15.49 1.67 -12.57
CA ASP A 3 14.06 1.37 -12.72
C ASP A 3 13.60 0.66 -11.45
N HIS A 4 13.26 1.45 -10.43
CA HIS A 4 12.87 0.90 -9.12
C HIS A 4 11.59 0.04 -9.18
N ARG A 5 10.74 0.22 -10.22
CA ARG A 5 9.62 -0.67 -10.45
C ARG A 5 10.10 -2.05 -10.90
N ALA A 6 11.06 -2.12 -11.82
CA ALA A 6 11.64 -3.39 -12.25
C ALA A 6 12.38 -4.09 -11.10
N ASP A 7 13.14 -3.34 -10.29
CA ASP A 7 13.83 -3.85 -9.11
C ASP A 7 12.82 -4.42 -8.09
N LEU A 8 11.71 -3.71 -7.84
CA LEU A 8 10.65 -4.21 -6.96
C LEU A 8 10.07 -5.54 -7.46
N ILE A 9 9.77 -5.66 -8.75
CA ILE A 9 9.25 -6.91 -9.33
C ILE A 9 10.22 -8.07 -9.10
N GLN A 10 11.54 -7.85 -9.27
CA GLN A 10 12.55 -8.88 -9.01
C GLN A 10 12.59 -9.27 -7.52
N LEU A 11 12.55 -8.29 -6.62
CA LEU A 11 12.49 -8.54 -5.17
C LEU A 11 11.25 -9.33 -4.77
N LEU A 12 10.07 -8.98 -5.30
CA LEU A 12 8.84 -9.71 -5.05
C LEU A 12 8.92 -11.17 -5.53
N LYS A 13 9.50 -11.42 -6.71
CA LYS A 13 9.72 -12.78 -7.22
C LYS A 13 10.68 -13.57 -6.35
N ARG A 14 11.78 -12.96 -5.92
CA ARG A 14 12.84 -13.61 -5.15
C ARG A 14 12.41 -13.94 -3.72
N ASP A 15 11.78 -12.98 -3.05
CA ASP A 15 11.65 -13.02 -1.59
C ASP A 15 10.20 -13.18 -1.11
N ALA A 16 9.21 -12.61 -1.82
CA ALA A 16 7.82 -12.59 -1.39
C ALA A 16 7.01 -13.79 -1.90
N LEU A 17 7.32 -14.28 -3.12
CA LEU A 17 6.56 -15.35 -3.78
C LEU A 17 7.03 -16.72 -3.28
N GLN A 18 6.08 -17.57 -2.89
CA GLN A 18 6.31 -18.95 -2.48
C GLN A 18 5.34 -19.87 -3.22
N PHE A 19 5.85 -20.96 -3.75
CA PHE A 19 5.03 -22.02 -4.36
C PHE A 19 4.82 -23.16 -3.35
N GLY A 20 3.62 -23.71 -3.31
CA GLY A 20 3.23 -24.78 -2.39
C GLY A 20 1.72 -24.97 -2.37
N ASP A 21 1.23 -25.81 -1.46
CA ASP A 21 -0.21 -26.00 -1.23
C ASP A 21 -0.62 -25.16 0.00
N PHE A 22 -1.31 -24.04 -0.24
CA PHE A 22 -1.71 -23.10 0.80
C PHE A 22 -3.23 -23.06 0.93
N VAL A 23 -3.71 -22.89 2.16
CA VAL A 23 -5.12 -22.57 2.43
C VAL A 23 -5.18 -21.08 2.80
N LEU A 24 -5.87 -20.30 1.95
CA LEU A 24 -6.06 -18.86 2.15
C LEU A 24 -7.07 -18.60 3.28
N ALA A 25 -7.08 -17.37 3.81
CA ALA A 25 -8.04 -16.94 4.83
C ALA A 25 -9.52 -17.10 4.40
N SER A 26 -9.79 -17.11 3.09
CA SER A 26 -11.10 -17.40 2.50
C SER A 26 -11.46 -18.90 2.49
N GLY A 27 -10.56 -19.80 2.92
CA GLY A 27 -10.70 -21.25 2.82
C GLY A 27 -10.36 -21.83 1.46
N LYS A 28 -10.08 -21.01 0.43
CA LYS A 28 -9.68 -21.48 -0.89
C LYS A 28 -8.24 -22.01 -0.88
N ARG A 29 -7.99 -23.07 -1.66
CA ARG A 29 -6.61 -23.55 -1.91
C ARG A 29 -5.92 -22.69 -2.95
N SER A 30 -4.60 -22.50 -2.78
CA SER A 30 -3.75 -21.79 -3.71
C SER A 30 -2.43 -22.54 -3.87
N SER A 31 -1.91 -22.62 -5.09
CA SER A 31 -0.58 -23.17 -5.39
C SER A 31 0.56 -22.20 -5.10
N PHE A 32 0.26 -20.98 -4.68
CA PHE A 32 1.24 -19.95 -4.30
C PHE A 32 0.73 -19.07 -3.17
N TYR A 33 1.65 -18.48 -2.46
CA TYR A 33 1.42 -17.47 -1.43
C TYR A 33 2.38 -16.29 -1.65
N ILE A 34 1.91 -15.06 -1.38
CA ILE A 34 2.71 -13.86 -1.51
C ILE A 34 2.69 -13.11 -0.18
N ASP A 35 3.87 -12.84 0.35
CA ASP A 35 4.06 -12.03 1.55
C ASP A 35 5.01 -10.86 1.24
N CYS A 36 4.44 -9.73 0.84
CA CYS A 36 5.21 -8.52 0.51
C CYS A 36 6.01 -7.98 1.70
N ARG A 37 5.68 -8.36 2.95
CA ARG A 37 6.42 -7.93 4.14
C ARG A 37 7.84 -8.47 4.16
N LYS A 38 8.13 -9.59 3.50
CA LYS A 38 9.49 -10.09 3.32
C LYS A 38 10.38 -9.14 2.51
N VAL A 39 9.76 -8.34 1.65
CA VAL A 39 10.43 -7.28 0.88
C VAL A 39 10.38 -5.97 1.67
N THR A 40 9.20 -5.52 2.11
CA THR A 40 9.03 -4.21 2.73
C THR A 40 9.74 -4.07 4.09
N LEU A 41 10.04 -5.18 4.77
CA LEU A 41 10.80 -5.22 6.03
C LEU A 41 12.28 -5.54 5.83
N SER A 42 12.78 -5.59 4.59
CA SER A 42 14.22 -5.68 4.30
C SER A 42 14.80 -4.30 3.97
N ALA A 43 16.07 -4.08 4.24
CA ALA A 43 16.73 -2.80 3.95
C ALA A 43 16.70 -2.46 2.45
N GLU A 44 17.02 -3.47 1.60
CA GLU A 44 16.99 -3.35 0.14
C GLU A 44 15.56 -3.05 -0.36
N GLY A 45 14.59 -3.85 0.08
CA GLY A 45 13.20 -3.71 -0.35
C GLY A 45 12.56 -2.41 0.14
N ALA A 46 12.82 -1.97 1.37
CA ALA A 46 12.32 -0.71 1.88
C ALA A 46 12.82 0.49 1.05
N ALA A 47 14.11 0.50 0.70
CA ALA A 47 14.68 1.56 -0.13
C ALA A 47 14.03 1.60 -1.52
N VAL A 48 13.91 0.44 -2.20
CA VAL A 48 13.29 0.32 -3.51
C VAL A 48 11.81 0.71 -3.48
N VAL A 49 11.05 0.24 -2.48
CA VAL A 49 9.61 0.57 -2.32
C VAL A 49 9.39 2.07 -2.14
N GLY A 50 10.17 2.71 -1.26
CA GLY A 50 10.05 4.15 -1.03
C GLY A 50 10.31 4.97 -2.29
N GLN A 51 11.37 4.64 -3.04
CA GLN A 51 11.70 5.29 -4.32
C GLN A 51 10.62 5.04 -5.37
N ALA A 52 10.23 3.77 -5.59
CA ALA A 52 9.25 3.41 -6.62
C ALA A 52 7.89 4.10 -6.40
N ILE A 53 7.44 4.23 -5.16
CA ILE A 53 6.18 4.95 -4.86
C ILE A 53 6.32 6.44 -5.16
N LEU A 54 7.40 7.09 -4.72
CA LEU A 54 7.60 8.51 -4.98
C LEU A 54 7.78 8.82 -6.46
N GLU A 55 8.44 7.95 -7.22
CA GLU A 55 8.55 8.06 -8.68
C GLU A 55 7.19 7.88 -9.37
N LEU A 56 6.38 6.90 -8.95
CA LEU A 56 5.03 6.69 -9.47
C LEU A 56 4.15 7.93 -9.24
N LEU A 57 4.25 8.56 -8.07
CA LEU A 57 3.47 9.75 -7.72
C LEU A 57 3.98 11.01 -8.41
N GLY A 58 5.28 11.08 -8.76
CA GLY A 58 5.88 12.18 -9.52
C GLY A 58 5.55 13.56 -8.92
N GLU A 59 4.95 14.40 -9.74
CA GLU A 59 4.54 15.77 -9.39
C GLU A 59 3.15 15.86 -8.72
N GLU A 60 2.50 14.73 -8.42
CA GLU A 60 1.21 14.76 -7.74
C GLU A 60 1.33 15.43 -6.37
N SER A 61 0.47 16.41 -6.11
CA SER A 61 0.47 17.13 -4.83
C SER A 61 -0.33 16.35 -3.79
N PHE A 62 0.31 16.03 -2.67
CA PHE A 62 -0.32 15.42 -1.51
C PHE A 62 0.43 15.79 -0.22
N ASP A 63 -0.28 15.80 0.91
CA ASP A 63 0.20 16.29 2.20
C ASP A 63 0.60 15.14 3.13
N ALA A 64 -0.05 13.98 2.96
CA ALA A 64 0.21 12.82 3.81
C ALA A 64 0.08 11.50 3.07
N VAL A 65 0.73 10.46 3.60
CA VAL A 65 0.67 9.09 3.12
C VAL A 65 0.39 8.15 4.29
N GLY A 66 -0.39 7.11 4.06
CA GLY A 66 -0.68 6.11 5.09
C GLY A 66 -1.55 4.99 4.59
N GLY A 67 -2.00 4.12 5.47
CA GLY A 67 -2.84 2.98 5.11
C GLY A 67 -3.18 2.09 6.28
N MET A 68 -3.78 0.93 5.97
CA MET A 68 -4.21 -0.02 6.99
C MET A 68 -3.02 -0.78 7.60
N THR A 69 -2.92 -0.77 8.93
CA THR A 69 -1.94 -1.61 9.65
C THR A 69 -2.24 -3.11 9.40
N LEU A 70 -1.26 -3.99 9.31
CA LEU A 70 0.22 -3.94 9.34
C LEU A 70 0.86 -3.75 7.95
N GLY A 71 0.13 -4.08 6.87
CA GLY A 71 0.68 -4.13 5.52
C GLY A 71 1.27 -2.78 5.08
N ALA A 72 0.59 -1.69 5.40
CA ALA A 72 1.02 -0.35 5.03
C ALA A 72 2.18 0.20 5.89
N ASP A 73 2.37 -0.28 7.12
CA ASP A 73 3.29 0.35 8.08
C ASP A 73 4.75 0.44 7.58
N PRO A 74 5.37 -0.66 7.09
CA PRO A 74 6.74 -0.58 6.57
C PRO A 74 6.83 0.22 5.27
N ILE A 75 5.80 0.21 4.43
CA ILE A 75 5.73 1.00 3.19
C ILE A 75 5.72 2.49 3.55
N LEU A 76 4.86 2.87 4.49
CA LEU A 76 4.77 4.22 5.01
C LEU A 76 6.12 4.72 5.53
N ALA A 77 6.79 3.93 6.38
CA ALA A 77 8.09 4.28 6.91
C ALA A 77 9.13 4.49 5.80
N ALA A 78 9.15 3.62 4.80
CA ALA A 78 10.03 3.72 3.64
C ALA A 78 9.78 5.02 2.85
N VAL A 79 8.53 5.31 2.49
CA VAL A 79 8.16 6.52 1.74
C VAL A 79 8.53 7.79 2.50
N LEU A 80 8.23 7.85 3.80
CA LEU A 80 8.58 9.02 4.64
C LEU A 80 10.10 9.22 4.72
N THR A 81 10.85 8.13 4.86
CA THR A 81 12.33 8.20 4.94
C THR A 81 12.91 8.75 3.64
N ILE A 82 12.50 8.22 2.50
CA ILE A 82 12.98 8.71 1.19
C ILE A 82 12.53 10.15 0.93
N ALA A 83 11.27 10.49 1.23
CA ALA A 83 10.78 11.87 1.12
C ALA A 83 11.62 12.84 1.96
N GLY A 84 11.95 12.47 3.21
CA GLY A 84 12.81 13.26 4.10
C GLY A 84 14.22 13.45 3.55
N LEU A 85 14.84 12.42 2.97
CA LEU A 85 16.15 12.52 2.29
C LEU A 85 16.12 13.50 1.12
N HIS A 86 14.99 13.57 0.39
CA HIS A 86 14.74 14.52 -0.69
C HIS A 86 14.22 15.89 -0.20
N LYS A 87 14.19 16.15 1.13
CA LYS A 87 13.67 17.37 1.74
C LYS A 87 12.21 17.69 1.37
N LYS A 88 11.43 16.68 0.97
CA LYS A 88 9.99 16.79 0.72
C LYS A 88 9.26 16.74 2.04
N ALA A 89 8.50 17.78 2.38
CA ALA A 89 7.64 17.77 3.56
C ALA A 89 6.46 16.82 3.33
N LEU A 90 6.38 15.75 4.13
CA LEU A 90 5.35 14.74 4.01
C LEU A 90 5.00 14.20 5.41
N ARG A 91 3.71 14.09 5.71
CA ARG A 91 3.21 13.50 6.96
C ARG A 91 2.83 12.05 6.73
N GLY A 92 2.86 11.25 7.81
CA GLY A 92 2.43 9.86 7.76
C GLY A 92 1.28 9.59 8.73
N PHE A 93 0.45 8.60 8.41
CA PHE A 93 -0.60 8.13 9.30
C PHE A 93 -0.83 6.64 9.15
N ILE A 94 -1.38 6.01 10.19
CA ILE A 94 -1.75 4.59 10.22
C ILE A 94 -3.25 4.51 10.50
N VAL A 95 -3.95 3.67 9.74
CA VAL A 95 -5.36 3.33 10.01
C VAL A 95 -5.40 1.99 10.72
N ARG A 96 -6.00 1.95 11.90
CA ARG A 96 -6.16 0.74 12.72
C ARG A 96 -7.30 -0.11 12.19
N LYS A 97 -7.21 -1.42 12.40
CA LYS A 97 -8.31 -2.36 12.07
C LYS A 97 -9.53 -2.15 12.96
N GLU A 98 -9.30 -1.73 14.21
CA GLU A 98 -10.32 -1.54 15.22
C GLU A 98 -10.04 -0.30 16.06
N VAL A 99 -11.08 0.32 16.56
CA VAL A 99 -11.00 1.46 17.48
C VAL A 99 -10.42 0.97 18.82
N LYS A 100 -9.50 1.72 19.41
CA LYS A 100 -8.99 1.43 20.75
C LYS A 100 -10.13 1.48 21.76
N GLY A 101 -10.26 0.44 22.59
CA GLY A 101 -11.19 0.41 23.70
C GLY A 101 -10.83 1.36 24.85
N HIS A 102 -9.61 1.92 24.87
CA HIS A 102 -9.10 2.85 25.86
C HIS A 102 -8.30 3.99 25.21
N GLY A 103 -8.30 5.17 25.82
CA GLY A 103 -7.62 6.37 25.32
C GLY A 103 -8.48 7.22 24.43
N THR A 104 -7.92 7.82 23.36
CA THR A 104 -8.62 8.77 22.47
C THR A 104 -9.66 8.15 21.55
N GLY A 105 -9.82 6.83 21.51
CA GLY A 105 -10.76 6.13 20.63
C GLY A 105 -10.54 6.36 19.13
N LYS A 106 -9.35 6.81 18.73
CA LYS A 106 -9.06 7.17 17.34
C LYS A 106 -8.76 5.93 16.51
N LEU A 107 -9.31 5.92 15.29
CA LEU A 107 -9.03 4.92 14.26
C LEU A 107 -7.76 5.26 13.48
N ILE A 108 -7.39 6.55 13.42
CA ILE A 108 -6.21 7.06 12.72
C ILE A 108 -5.18 7.54 13.75
N GLU A 109 -3.95 7.07 13.60
CA GLU A 109 -2.77 7.50 14.36
C GLU A 109 -1.81 8.27 13.45
N GLY A 110 -1.14 9.29 14.01
CA GLY A 110 -0.18 10.12 13.27
C GLY A 110 -0.67 11.54 13.06
N PRO A 111 0.15 12.40 12.41
CA PRO A 111 -0.09 13.83 12.27
C PRO A 111 -0.96 14.24 11.06
N MET A 112 -1.75 13.33 10.49
CA MET A 112 -2.73 13.68 9.44
C MET A 112 -3.72 14.74 9.96
N GLN A 113 -4.10 15.68 9.12
CA GLN A 113 -5.01 16.77 9.45
C GLN A 113 -6.26 16.73 8.56
N SER A 114 -7.35 17.28 9.07
CA SER A 114 -8.53 17.56 8.25
C SER A 114 -8.17 18.54 7.13
N GLY A 115 -8.65 18.27 5.91
CA GLY A 115 -8.30 19.02 4.71
C GLY A 115 -7.07 18.50 3.96
N ASP A 116 -6.28 17.58 4.57
CA ASP A 116 -5.12 16.99 3.87
C ASP A 116 -5.55 16.24 2.60
N ARG A 117 -4.72 16.37 1.57
CA ARG A 117 -4.73 15.50 0.40
C ARG A 117 -3.84 14.30 0.71
N VAL A 118 -4.37 13.09 0.66
CA VAL A 118 -3.64 11.90 1.11
C VAL A 118 -3.57 10.81 0.06
N VAL A 119 -2.44 10.09 0.09
CA VAL A 119 -2.24 8.84 -0.65
C VAL A 119 -2.40 7.67 0.31
N ILE A 120 -3.24 6.70 -0.06
CA ILE A 120 -3.34 5.43 0.66
C ILE A 120 -2.37 4.42 0.04
N VAL A 121 -1.59 3.75 0.88
CA VAL A 121 -0.69 2.66 0.45
C VAL A 121 -1.16 1.31 0.98
N GLU A 122 -0.95 0.26 0.19
CA GLU A 122 -1.31 -1.13 0.53
C GLU A 122 -0.21 -2.06 0.02
N ASP A 123 0.07 -3.14 0.72
CA ASP A 123 1.05 -4.14 0.28
C ASP A 123 0.50 -5.04 -0.83
N VAL A 124 -0.69 -5.61 -0.64
CA VAL A 124 -1.35 -6.49 -1.63
C VAL A 124 -2.82 -6.16 -1.74
N SER A 125 -3.26 -5.79 -2.93
CA SER A 125 -4.69 -5.64 -3.23
C SER A 125 -5.24 -6.89 -3.93
N THR A 126 -6.36 -7.41 -3.41
CA THR A 126 -7.21 -8.39 -4.08
C THR A 126 -8.49 -7.73 -4.56
N THR A 127 -9.46 -7.58 -3.67
CA THR A 127 -10.72 -6.86 -3.92
C THR A 127 -10.68 -5.39 -3.47
N GLY A 128 -9.56 -4.93 -2.90
CA GLY A 128 -9.41 -3.56 -2.38
C GLY A 128 -10.05 -3.31 -1.00
N GLY A 129 -10.65 -4.33 -0.38
CA GLY A 129 -11.46 -4.13 0.83
C GLY A 129 -10.72 -3.51 2.03
N SER A 130 -9.45 -3.83 2.25
CA SER A 130 -8.63 -3.23 3.32
C SER A 130 -8.38 -1.75 3.06
N ALA A 131 -7.91 -1.41 1.87
CA ALA A 131 -7.63 -0.03 1.51
C ALA A 131 -8.91 0.82 1.44
N LEU A 132 -10.06 0.26 1.01
CA LEU A 132 -11.35 0.95 1.07
C LEU A 132 -11.75 1.32 2.50
N LYS A 133 -11.50 0.46 3.49
CA LYS A 133 -11.73 0.80 4.91
C LYS A 133 -10.82 1.96 5.35
N ALA A 134 -9.57 2.00 4.88
CA ALA A 134 -8.67 3.13 5.15
C ALA A 134 -9.18 4.41 4.48
N VAL A 135 -9.68 4.33 3.25
CA VAL A 135 -10.33 5.44 2.54
C VAL A 135 -11.50 6.00 3.35
N ASP A 136 -12.42 5.12 3.80
CA ASP A 136 -13.59 5.53 4.57
C ASP A 136 -13.20 6.25 5.87
N ALA A 137 -12.21 5.70 6.60
CA ALA A 137 -11.71 6.30 7.84
C ALA A 137 -11.10 7.69 7.61
N VAL A 138 -10.31 7.83 6.55
CA VAL A 138 -9.64 9.09 6.17
C VAL A 138 -10.65 10.15 5.74
N GLN A 139 -11.63 9.78 4.92
CA GLN A 139 -12.70 10.68 4.50
C GLN A 139 -13.58 11.10 5.68
N ALA A 140 -13.90 10.19 6.59
CA ALA A 140 -14.62 10.50 7.82
C ALA A 140 -13.85 11.47 8.75
N ALA A 141 -12.51 11.46 8.69
CA ALA A 141 -11.64 12.41 9.40
C ALA A 141 -11.47 13.76 8.67
N GLY A 142 -12.14 13.95 7.53
CA GLY A 142 -12.16 15.20 6.78
C GLY A 142 -10.98 15.39 5.81
N ALA A 143 -10.20 14.37 5.53
CA ALA A 143 -9.14 14.42 4.51
C ALA A 143 -9.63 13.90 3.16
N GLN A 144 -8.94 14.27 2.08
CA GLN A 144 -9.26 13.90 0.70
C GLN A 144 -8.29 12.82 0.21
N VAL A 145 -8.79 11.64 -0.14
CA VAL A 145 -7.97 10.61 -0.80
C VAL A 145 -7.78 10.99 -2.25
N VAL A 146 -6.53 11.22 -2.66
CA VAL A 146 -6.17 11.58 -4.05
C VAL A 146 -5.80 10.36 -4.88
N ARG A 147 -5.25 9.33 -4.24
CA ARG A 147 -4.85 8.08 -4.90
C ARG A 147 -4.72 6.92 -3.91
N VAL A 148 -4.96 5.71 -4.39
CA VAL A 148 -4.53 4.48 -3.73
C VAL A 148 -3.39 3.86 -4.54
N VAL A 149 -2.29 3.51 -3.86
CA VAL A 149 -1.13 2.83 -4.44
C VAL A 149 -0.95 1.48 -3.78
N THR A 150 -0.90 0.41 -4.55
CA THR A 150 -0.54 -0.91 -4.03
C THR A 150 0.81 -1.38 -4.58
N LEU A 151 1.57 -2.13 -3.80
CA LEU A 151 2.79 -2.76 -4.30
C LEU A 151 2.43 -3.86 -5.29
N LEU A 152 1.43 -4.70 -4.94
CA LEU A 152 0.99 -5.81 -5.79
C LEU A 152 -0.53 -5.83 -5.95
N ASP A 153 -1.00 -5.71 -7.19
CA ASP A 153 -2.40 -5.98 -7.55
C ASP A 153 -2.54 -7.42 -8.02
N ARG A 154 -3.42 -8.18 -7.35
CA ARG A 154 -3.73 -9.56 -7.73
C ARG A 154 -4.75 -9.68 -8.86
N LEU A 155 -5.18 -8.56 -9.44
CA LEU A 155 -6.16 -8.49 -10.54
C LEU A 155 -7.49 -9.20 -10.18
N SER A 156 -7.97 -8.97 -8.97
CA SER A 156 -9.17 -9.63 -8.42
C SER A 156 -10.29 -8.63 -8.09
N GLY A 157 -10.39 -7.52 -8.84
CA GLY A 157 -11.46 -6.53 -8.72
C GLY A 157 -11.13 -5.28 -7.90
N ALA A 158 -9.88 -5.11 -7.42
CA ALA A 158 -9.52 -3.92 -6.65
C ALA A 158 -9.64 -2.63 -7.49
N ARG A 159 -9.16 -2.64 -8.72
CA ARG A 159 -9.23 -1.50 -9.63
C ARG A 159 -10.67 -1.03 -9.82
N GLU A 160 -11.55 -1.94 -10.17
CA GLU A 160 -12.97 -1.68 -10.39
C GLU A 160 -13.64 -1.12 -9.13
N ALA A 161 -13.27 -1.63 -7.96
CA ALA A 161 -13.81 -1.16 -6.69
C ALA A 161 -13.41 0.30 -6.37
N PHE A 162 -12.17 0.71 -6.70
CA PHE A 162 -11.73 2.09 -6.54
C PHE A 162 -12.30 3.01 -7.61
N GLU A 163 -12.35 2.57 -8.86
CA GLU A 163 -12.95 3.32 -9.98
C GLU A 163 -14.44 3.62 -9.73
N ALA A 164 -15.20 2.65 -9.18
CA ALA A 164 -16.59 2.85 -8.77
C ALA A 164 -16.77 3.92 -7.68
N ARG A 165 -15.71 4.24 -6.92
CA ARG A 165 -15.64 5.30 -5.92
C ARG A 165 -15.03 6.60 -6.46
N GLY A 166 -14.66 6.65 -7.73
CA GLY A 166 -13.96 7.80 -8.32
C GLY A 166 -12.56 8.04 -7.76
N ILE A 167 -11.92 7.00 -7.22
CA ILE A 167 -10.59 7.10 -6.60
C ILE A 167 -9.54 6.56 -7.57
N PRO A 168 -8.53 7.34 -7.97
CA PRO A 168 -7.42 6.88 -8.78
C PRO A 168 -6.67 5.72 -8.09
N PHE A 169 -6.43 4.62 -8.84
CA PHE A 169 -5.72 3.45 -8.36
C PHE A 169 -4.50 3.15 -9.22
N SER A 170 -3.38 2.88 -8.59
CA SER A 170 -2.13 2.49 -9.24
C SER A 170 -1.49 1.29 -8.54
N ALA A 171 -0.92 0.39 -9.32
CA ALA A 171 -0.15 -0.75 -8.82
C ALA A 171 1.29 -0.66 -9.35
N LEU A 172 2.28 -0.93 -8.49
CA LEU A 172 3.69 -1.04 -8.89
C LEU A 172 3.97 -2.37 -9.60
N ALA A 173 3.27 -3.44 -9.17
CA ALA A 173 3.33 -4.74 -9.82
C ALA A 173 1.93 -5.37 -9.87
N THR A 174 1.76 -6.32 -10.78
CA THR A 174 0.55 -7.15 -10.90
C THR A 174 0.91 -8.63 -10.75
N SER A 175 -0.09 -9.50 -10.53
CA SER A 175 0.13 -10.96 -10.55
C SER A 175 0.81 -11.41 -11.85
N THR A 176 0.45 -10.83 -12.99
CA THR A 176 1.03 -11.18 -14.29
C THR A 176 2.49 -10.77 -14.42
N ASP A 177 2.92 -9.65 -13.80
CA ASP A 177 4.35 -9.26 -13.74
C ASP A 177 5.19 -10.31 -12.98
N LEU A 178 4.56 -11.03 -12.03
CA LEU A 178 5.21 -12.12 -11.29
C LEU A 178 5.15 -13.48 -12.02
N GLY A 179 4.50 -13.55 -13.19
CA GLY A 179 4.29 -14.79 -13.93
C GLY A 179 3.14 -15.64 -13.36
N LEU A 180 2.26 -15.05 -12.57
CA LEU A 180 1.10 -15.71 -11.97
C LEU A 180 -0.16 -15.42 -12.80
N PRO A 181 -1.17 -16.32 -12.79
CA PRO A 181 -2.44 -16.04 -13.43
C PRO A 181 -3.15 -14.84 -12.80
N ALA A 182 -3.91 -14.10 -13.61
CA ALA A 182 -4.95 -13.22 -13.11
C ALA A 182 -6.04 -14.06 -12.44
N ASN A 183 -6.53 -13.67 -11.28
CA ASN A 183 -7.57 -14.39 -10.54
C ASN A 183 -8.96 -13.91 -10.94
#